data_d7c74c2dce52d0494f2a3f8fb7394b50
#
_entry.id   d7c74c2dce52d0494f2a3f8fb7394b50
#
_cell.length_a   1.000
_cell.length_b   1.000
_cell.length_c   1.000
_cell.angle_alpha   90.00
_cell.angle_beta   90.00
_cell.angle_gamma   90.00
#
_symmetry.space_group_name_H-M   'P 1'
#
loop_
_entity.id
_entity.type
_entity.pdbx_description
1 polymer ?
#
loop_
_entity_poly.entity_id
_entity_poly.type
_entity_poly.pdbx_seq_one_letter_code
_entity_poly.pdbx_strand_id
1 'polypeptide(L)'
;GVTFSRPRDLPIIAPGLNNPGFLAAASDDMIKRTLMHGRKGTPMVSYQQMGLALADVSDVVSYIRSFQKAPSTASAASVANEPAVLVYQSPYSLEQTVQNIQHAAVGRNFRLIRTQHLDYGFVPPEKENPHQVIVYFCDFDFLYKALAVDPRVGLFLPCRVTVVQGRDGKVKVMAINPKRLSHLYNNAELDRDCDRMYHLYKDIMEEATL
;
A
#
# COMPACT_ATOMS: atom_id res chain seq x y z
N GLY A 1 -6.27 -2.26 10.55
CA GLY A 1 -5.98 -2.23 12.02
C GLY A 1 -6.80 -1.19 12.74
N VAL A 2 -7.04 -1.39 14.03
CA VAL A 2 -7.71 -0.40 14.89
C VAL A 2 -6.67 0.25 15.77
N THR A 3 -6.71 1.59 15.87
CA THR A 3 -5.79 2.35 16.72
C THR A 3 -6.45 2.62 18.06
N PHE A 4 -5.80 2.22 19.14
CA PHE A 4 -6.21 2.53 20.50
C PHE A 4 -5.22 3.51 21.10
N SER A 5 -5.71 4.64 21.62
CA SER A 5 -4.89 5.65 22.31
C SER A 5 -5.16 5.62 23.80
N ARG A 6 -4.12 5.52 24.62
CA ARG A 6 -4.19 5.86 26.04
C ARG A 6 -3.76 7.32 26.22
N PRO A 7 -4.26 8.06 27.22
CA PRO A 7 -4.04 9.51 27.35
C PRO A 7 -2.59 9.98 27.48
N ARG A 8 -1.60 9.11 27.54
CA ARG A 8 -0.15 9.43 27.66
C ARG A 8 0.78 8.49 26.90
N ASP A 9 0.25 7.57 26.06
CA ASP A 9 1.06 6.56 25.38
C ASP A 9 1.03 6.75 23.88
N LEU A 10 2.05 6.25 23.20
CA LEU A 10 2.05 6.13 21.74
C LEU A 10 0.84 5.31 21.28
N PRO A 11 0.23 5.64 20.14
CA PRO A 11 -0.92 4.91 19.62
C PRO A 11 -0.56 3.43 19.43
N ILE A 12 -1.39 2.54 20.01
CA ILE A 12 -1.24 1.10 19.84
C ILE A 12 -1.92 0.70 18.54
N ILE A 13 -1.15 0.15 17.62
CA ILE A 13 -1.65 -0.38 16.36
C ILE A 13 -1.87 -1.88 16.51
N ALA A 14 -3.14 -2.30 16.50
CA ALA A 14 -3.49 -3.71 16.45
C ALA A 14 -3.47 -4.23 15.01
N PRO A 15 -2.95 -5.43 14.72
CA PRO A 15 -3.03 -6.02 13.40
C PRO A 15 -4.49 -6.28 13.00
N GLY A 16 -4.78 -6.18 11.70
CA GLY A 16 -6.09 -6.55 11.16
C GLY A 16 -6.32 -8.06 11.29
N LEU A 17 -7.18 -8.47 12.22
CA LEU A 17 -7.50 -9.89 12.45
C LEU A 17 -8.36 -10.50 11.33
N ASN A 18 -8.99 -9.67 10.50
CA ASN A 18 -9.74 -10.07 9.32
C ASN A 18 -8.88 -10.21 8.04
N ASN A 19 -7.56 -10.15 8.17
CA ASN A 19 -6.63 -10.32 7.06
C ASN A 19 -6.64 -11.78 6.57
N PRO A 20 -6.93 -12.08 5.29
CA PRO A 20 -6.96 -13.45 4.76
C PRO A 20 -5.63 -14.19 4.93
N GLY A 21 -4.50 -13.51 4.73
CA GLY A 21 -3.18 -14.10 4.93
C GLY A 21 -2.91 -14.47 6.38
N PHE A 22 -3.34 -13.63 7.33
CA PHE A 22 -3.29 -13.97 8.75
C PHE A 22 -4.20 -15.16 9.06
N LEU A 23 -5.45 -15.15 8.61
CA LEU A 23 -6.43 -16.21 8.88
C LEU A 23 -6.02 -17.56 8.27
N ALA A 24 -5.33 -17.55 7.13
CA ALA A 24 -4.80 -18.75 6.50
C ALA A 24 -3.56 -19.31 7.25
N ALA A 25 -2.69 -18.45 7.74
CA ALA A 25 -1.42 -18.84 8.38
C ALA A 25 -1.57 -19.13 9.88
N ALA A 26 -2.47 -18.42 10.59
CA ALA A 26 -2.65 -18.57 12.03
C ALA A 26 -3.49 -19.81 12.34
N SER A 27 -2.94 -20.77 13.10
CA SER A 27 -3.72 -21.88 13.64
C SER A 27 -4.59 -21.42 14.83
N ASP A 28 -5.67 -22.17 15.12
CA ASP A 28 -6.50 -21.91 16.30
C ASP A 28 -5.66 -21.96 17.59
N ASP A 29 -4.74 -22.91 17.67
CA ASP A 29 -3.83 -23.03 18.81
C ASP A 29 -2.92 -21.82 18.97
N MET A 30 -2.42 -21.25 17.87
CA MET A 30 -1.65 -20.01 17.91
C MET A 30 -2.48 -18.85 18.45
N ILE A 31 -3.72 -18.70 17.99
CA ILE A 31 -4.64 -17.66 18.47
C ILE A 31 -4.97 -17.88 19.93
N LYS A 32 -5.34 -19.12 20.33
CA LYS A 32 -5.61 -19.49 21.73
C LYS A 32 -4.43 -19.19 22.64
N ARG A 33 -3.22 -19.61 22.29
CA ARG A 33 -2.01 -19.34 23.08
C ARG A 33 -1.75 -17.85 23.23
N THR A 34 -1.97 -17.08 22.17
CA THR A 34 -1.81 -15.63 22.22
C THR A 34 -2.82 -14.97 23.16
N LEU A 35 -4.07 -15.43 23.18
CA LEU A 35 -5.09 -14.96 24.10
C LEU A 35 -4.78 -15.38 25.53
N MET A 36 -4.35 -16.61 25.74
CA MET A 36 -4.07 -17.15 27.08
C MET A 36 -2.88 -16.50 27.76
N HIS A 37 -1.81 -16.22 27.00
CA HIS A 37 -0.54 -15.77 27.60
C HIS A 37 -0.18 -14.32 27.26
N GLY A 38 -0.90 -13.67 26.33
CA GLY A 38 -0.52 -12.40 25.78
C GLY A 38 0.75 -12.51 24.93
N ARG A 39 1.37 -11.37 24.64
CA ARG A 39 2.68 -11.28 23.99
C ARG A 39 3.61 -10.40 24.78
N LYS A 40 4.66 -10.99 25.36
CA LYS A 40 5.66 -10.28 26.14
C LYS A 40 6.27 -9.14 25.32
N GLY A 41 6.37 -7.96 25.92
CA GLY A 41 6.91 -6.76 25.28
C GLY A 41 5.95 -6.05 24.32
N THR A 42 4.68 -6.45 24.30
CA THR A 42 3.62 -5.81 23.52
C THR A 42 2.42 -5.45 24.40
N PRO A 43 1.51 -4.57 23.94
CA PRO A 43 0.26 -4.27 24.62
C PRO A 43 -0.73 -5.45 24.71
N MET A 44 -0.45 -6.56 24.03
CA MET A 44 -1.30 -7.75 24.04
C MET A 44 -1.14 -8.50 25.38
N VAL A 45 -2.07 -8.26 26.29
CA VAL A 45 -2.12 -8.91 27.61
C VAL A 45 -2.86 -10.26 27.56
N SER A 46 -2.77 -11.08 28.62
CA SER A 46 -3.49 -12.34 28.71
C SER A 46 -5.01 -12.15 28.93
N TYR A 47 -5.81 -13.18 28.61
CA TYR A 47 -7.25 -13.15 28.77
C TYR A 47 -7.67 -12.79 30.22
N GLN A 48 -6.93 -13.25 31.22
CA GLN A 48 -7.20 -12.94 32.63
C GLN A 48 -7.01 -11.43 32.90
N GLN A 49 -5.96 -10.84 32.38
CA GLN A 49 -5.70 -9.40 32.51
C GLN A 49 -6.72 -8.55 31.73
N MET A 50 -7.39 -9.12 30.74
CA MET A 50 -8.52 -8.50 30.03
C MET A 50 -9.85 -8.68 30.76
N GLY A 51 -9.90 -9.43 31.83
CA GLY A 51 -11.14 -9.72 32.57
C GLY A 51 -12.04 -10.79 31.92
N LEU A 52 -11.48 -11.59 30.99
CA LEU A 52 -12.20 -12.65 30.30
C LEU A 52 -12.14 -13.97 31.08
N ALA A 53 -13.18 -14.81 30.98
CA ALA A 53 -13.17 -16.18 31.46
C ALA A 53 -12.47 -17.11 30.46
N LEU A 54 -12.03 -18.29 30.93
CA LEU A 54 -11.39 -19.26 30.04
C LEU A 54 -12.32 -19.72 28.88
N ALA A 55 -13.62 -19.80 29.16
CA ALA A 55 -14.62 -20.13 28.13
C ALA A 55 -14.64 -19.11 26.99
N ASP A 56 -14.49 -17.81 27.28
CA ASP A 56 -14.52 -16.72 26.31
C ASP A 56 -13.37 -16.82 25.30
N VAL A 57 -12.26 -17.47 25.65
CA VAL A 57 -11.12 -17.66 24.75
C VAL A 57 -11.53 -18.44 23.50
N SER A 58 -12.38 -19.46 23.65
CA SER A 58 -12.87 -20.24 22.53
C SER A 58 -13.86 -19.45 21.66
N ASP A 59 -14.68 -18.61 22.29
CA ASP A 59 -15.64 -17.75 21.59
C ASP A 59 -14.92 -16.67 20.79
N VAL A 60 -13.86 -16.08 21.35
CA VAL A 60 -13.00 -15.10 20.64
C VAL A 60 -12.33 -15.75 19.44
N VAL A 61 -11.83 -16.99 19.54
CA VAL A 61 -11.25 -17.70 18.40
C VAL A 61 -12.30 -17.94 17.32
N SER A 62 -13.49 -18.40 17.71
CA SER A 62 -14.62 -18.63 16.79
C SER A 62 -15.04 -17.33 16.11
N TYR A 63 -15.07 -16.23 16.84
CA TYR A 63 -15.35 -14.90 16.28
C TYR A 63 -14.29 -14.45 15.28
N ILE A 64 -13.00 -14.63 15.59
CA ILE A 64 -11.92 -14.33 14.64
C ILE A 64 -12.05 -15.20 13.37
N ARG A 65 -12.38 -16.48 13.53
CA ARG A 65 -12.61 -17.38 12.38
C ARG A 65 -13.85 -17.00 11.56
N SER A 66 -14.84 -16.38 12.16
CA SER A 66 -16.01 -15.90 11.42
C SER A 66 -15.68 -14.83 10.37
N PHE A 67 -14.54 -14.14 10.51
CA PHE A 67 -14.01 -13.25 9.49
C PHE A 67 -13.43 -14.01 8.28
N GLN A 68 -13.17 -15.30 8.42
CA GLN A 68 -12.70 -16.14 7.34
C GLN A 68 -13.89 -16.44 6.39
N LYS A 69 -14.31 -15.40 5.66
CA LYS A 69 -15.20 -15.62 4.53
C LYS A 69 -14.47 -16.57 3.60
N ALA A 70 -15.19 -17.59 3.10
CA ALA A 70 -14.71 -18.38 1.99
C ALA A 70 -14.15 -17.38 0.96
N PRO A 71 -12.92 -17.58 0.45
CA PRO A 71 -12.38 -16.65 -0.53
C PRO A 71 -13.44 -16.56 -1.62
N SER A 72 -13.94 -15.34 -1.88
CA SER A 72 -14.72 -15.15 -3.08
C SER A 72 -13.71 -15.40 -4.19
N THR A 73 -13.76 -16.59 -4.76
CA THR A 73 -12.88 -17.04 -5.84
C THR A 73 -12.86 -16.05 -6.99
N ALA A 74 -13.93 -15.27 -7.15
CA ALA A 74 -14.02 -14.18 -8.11
C ALA A 74 -13.10 -12.98 -7.77
N SER A 75 -12.98 -12.57 -6.50
CA SER A 75 -12.16 -11.40 -6.12
C SER A 75 -10.67 -11.74 -6.14
N ALA A 76 -10.26 -12.87 -5.59
CA ALA A 76 -8.86 -13.28 -5.57
C ALA A 76 -8.31 -13.60 -6.99
N ALA A 77 -9.14 -14.22 -7.84
CA ALA A 77 -8.75 -14.54 -9.22
C ALA A 77 -8.67 -13.28 -10.11
N SER A 78 -9.59 -12.32 -9.94
CA SER A 78 -9.55 -11.07 -10.72
C SER A 78 -8.31 -10.25 -10.41
N VAL A 79 -7.87 -10.24 -9.16
CA VAL A 79 -6.70 -9.49 -8.70
C VAL A 79 -5.40 -10.18 -9.03
N ALA A 80 -5.35 -11.51 -8.99
CA ALA A 80 -4.16 -12.25 -9.41
C ALA A 80 -3.81 -11.97 -10.88
N ASN A 81 -4.78 -11.60 -11.71
CA ASN A 81 -4.61 -11.24 -13.11
C ASN A 81 -4.26 -9.77 -13.34
N GLU A 82 -4.39 -8.90 -12.32
CA GLU A 82 -3.97 -7.51 -12.44
C GLU A 82 -2.44 -7.42 -12.50
N PRO A 83 -1.86 -6.62 -13.42
CA PRO A 83 -0.41 -6.46 -13.48
C PRO A 83 0.09 -5.80 -12.18
N ALA A 84 1.23 -6.26 -11.66
CA ALA A 84 1.85 -5.67 -10.48
C ALA A 84 2.38 -4.25 -10.76
N VAL A 85 2.74 -3.99 -12.02
CA VAL A 85 3.33 -2.76 -12.50
C VAL A 85 2.54 -2.29 -13.72
N LEU A 86 2.16 -1.01 -13.71
CA LEU A 86 1.64 -0.33 -14.88
C LEU A 86 2.81 0.11 -15.75
N VAL A 87 2.77 -0.15 -17.04
CA VAL A 87 3.85 0.20 -17.99
C VAL A 87 3.23 0.79 -19.25
N TYR A 88 3.68 1.99 -19.60
CA TYR A 88 3.29 2.69 -20.83
C TYR A 88 4.53 3.05 -21.62
N GLN A 89 4.47 3.00 -22.94
CA GLN A 89 5.54 3.47 -23.80
C GLN A 89 5.21 4.89 -24.24
N SER A 90 6.17 5.81 -24.10
CA SER A 90 6.03 7.19 -24.54
C SER A 90 6.64 7.38 -25.94
N PRO A 91 5.98 8.11 -26.84
CA PRO A 91 6.55 8.50 -28.11
C PRO A 91 7.48 9.73 -28.00
N TYR A 92 7.51 10.38 -26.84
CA TYR A 92 8.26 11.60 -26.57
C TYR A 92 9.66 11.31 -26.03
N SER A 93 10.52 12.33 -25.99
CA SER A 93 11.79 12.27 -25.28
C SER A 93 11.57 12.03 -23.80
N LEU A 94 12.60 11.56 -23.08
CA LEU A 94 12.54 11.36 -21.64
C LEU A 94 12.15 12.65 -20.90
N GLU A 95 12.78 13.77 -21.27
CA GLU A 95 12.52 15.08 -20.65
C GLU A 95 11.07 15.53 -20.88
N GLN A 96 10.57 15.45 -22.13
CA GLN A 96 9.19 15.80 -22.46
C GLN A 96 8.20 14.89 -21.73
N THR A 97 8.48 13.60 -21.64
CA THR A 97 7.63 12.64 -20.90
C THR A 97 7.57 12.99 -19.42
N VAL A 98 8.69 13.35 -18.80
CA VAL A 98 8.75 13.80 -17.40
C VAL A 98 7.89 15.05 -17.19
N GLN A 99 8.00 16.05 -18.08
CA GLN A 99 7.19 17.26 -18.00
C GLN A 99 5.69 16.97 -18.19
N ASN A 100 5.35 16.10 -19.13
CA ASN A 100 3.96 15.68 -19.34
C ASN A 100 3.36 15.02 -18.09
N ILE A 101 4.12 14.14 -17.43
CA ILE A 101 3.69 13.49 -16.16
C ILE A 101 3.47 14.55 -15.08
N GLN A 102 4.37 15.52 -14.94
CA GLN A 102 4.24 16.60 -13.97
C GLN A 102 2.95 17.40 -14.21
N HIS A 103 2.69 17.78 -15.46
CA HIS A 103 1.48 18.52 -15.83
C HIS A 103 0.21 17.70 -15.61
N ALA A 104 0.19 16.45 -16.03
CA ALA A 104 -0.94 15.55 -15.86
C ALA A 104 -1.26 15.29 -14.36
N ALA A 105 -0.24 15.15 -13.51
CA ALA A 105 -0.40 14.99 -12.07
C ALA A 105 -0.99 16.26 -11.43
N VAL A 106 -0.45 17.44 -11.76
CA VAL A 106 -0.97 18.73 -11.25
C VAL A 106 -2.41 18.98 -11.72
N GLY A 107 -2.72 18.65 -12.96
CA GLY A 107 -4.08 18.75 -13.51
C GLY A 107 -5.12 17.89 -12.77
N ARG A 108 -4.67 16.87 -12.01
CA ARG A 108 -5.50 16.00 -11.16
C ARG A 108 -5.36 16.28 -9.66
N ASN A 109 -4.97 17.50 -9.31
CA ASN A 109 -4.81 17.97 -7.92
C ASN A 109 -3.72 17.26 -7.11
N PHE A 110 -2.78 16.55 -7.75
CA PHE A 110 -1.61 16.09 -7.05
C PHE A 110 -0.60 17.23 -6.85
N ARG A 111 0.04 17.26 -5.72
CA ARG A 111 1.19 18.13 -5.48
C ARG A 111 2.47 17.42 -5.91
N LEU A 112 3.25 18.08 -6.74
CA LEU A 112 4.60 17.65 -7.05
C LEU A 112 5.47 17.81 -5.79
N ILE A 113 6.22 16.77 -5.45
CA ILE A 113 7.13 16.77 -4.31
C ILE A 113 8.53 17.05 -4.82
N ARG A 114 9.02 16.23 -5.74
CA ARG A 114 10.32 16.38 -6.39
C ARG A 114 10.43 15.50 -7.63
N THR A 115 11.43 15.83 -8.45
CA THR A 115 11.90 15.00 -9.57
C THR A 115 13.38 14.80 -9.39
N GLN A 116 13.88 13.58 -9.58
CA GLN A 116 15.29 13.25 -9.40
C GLN A 116 15.68 12.04 -10.26
N HIS A 117 16.97 11.86 -10.48
CA HIS A 117 17.48 10.62 -11.05
C HIS A 117 17.23 9.43 -10.09
N LEU A 118 17.10 8.23 -10.63
CA LEU A 118 16.82 7.03 -9.84
C LEU A 118 17.91 6.75 -8.81
N ASP A 119 19.15 7.02 -9.17
CA ASP A 119 20.36 6.78 -8.36
C ASP A 119 20.85 8.02 -7.60
N TYR A 120 20.00 9.06 -7.51
CA TYR A 120 20.28 10.27 -6.73
C TYR A 120 20.69 9.93 -5.28
N GLY A 121 21.82 10.42 -4.85
CA GLY A 121 22.36 10.21 -3.51
C GLY A 121 23.07 8.87 -3.29
N PHE A 122 23.07 7.96 -4.28
CA PHE A 122 23.85 6.73 -4.24
C PHE A 122 25.20 6.87 -4.93
N VAL A 123 25.30 7.80 -5.87
CA VAL A 123 26.50 8.13 -6.63
C VAL A 123 26.75 9.64 -6.61
N PRO A 124 27.98 10.11 -6.89
CA PRO A 124 28.23 11.54 -7.10
C PRO A 124 27.38 12.09 -8.24
N PRO A 125 26.96 13.37 -8.19
CA PRO A 125 26.04 13.97 -9.18
C PRO A 125 26.48 13.82 -10.64
N GLU A 126 27.79 13.88 -10.90
CA GLU A 126 28.37 13.73 -12.24
C GLU A 126 28.32 12.29 -12.77
N LYS A 127 27.97 11.32 -11.94
CA LYS A 127 27.80 9.89 -12.29
C LYS A 127 26.36 9.43 -12.27
N GLU A 128 25.43 10.29 -11.94
CA GLU A 128 24.01 9.96 -11.97
C GLU A 128 23.57 9.56 -13.40
N ASN A 129 22.70 8.56 -13.47
CA ASN A 129 22.18 8.08 -14.75
C ASN A 129 21.06 9.02 -15.25
N PRO A 130 21.29 9.83 -16.29
CA PRO A 130 20.29 10.78 -16.81
C PRO A 130 19.11 10.09 -17.51
N HIS A 131 19.20 8.79 -17.80
CA HIS A 131 18.18 8.03 -18.51
C HIS A 131 17.12 7.40 -17.60
N GLN A 132 17.19 7.65 -16.28
CA GLN A 132 16.26 7.08 -15.30
C GLN A 132 15.84 8.16 -14.31
N VAL A 133 14.58 8.57 -14.41
CA VAL A 133 14.03 9.68 -13.61
C VAL A 133 12.82 9.21 -12.83
N ILE A 134 12.70 9.63 -11.57
CA ILE A 134 11.51 9.44 -10.74
C ILE A 134 10.82 10.77 -10.54
N VAL A 135 9.52 10.82 -10.78
CA VAL A 135 8.63 11.93 -10.44
C VAL A 135 7.82 11.54 -9.21
N TYR A 136 8.01 12.27 -8.11
CA TYR A 136 7.26 12.08 -6.87
C TYR A 136 6.14 13.12 -6.77
N PHE A 137 4.94 12.67 -6.50
CA PHE A 137 3.77 13.50 -6.29
C PHE A 137 2.88 12.90 -5.20
N CYS A 138 1.93 13.66 -4.66
CA CYS A 138 1.05 13.18 -3.62
C CYS A 138 -0.30 13.89 -3.64
N ASP A 139 -1.36 13.12 -3.40
CA ASP A 139 -2.66 13.60 -2.94
C ASP A 139 -2.64 13.52 -1.40
N PHE A 140 -2.50 14.66 -0.72
CA PHE A 140 -2.37 14.69 0.73
C PHE A 140 -3.66 14.31 1.46
N ASP A 141 -4.82 14.59 0.88
CA ASP A 141 -6.10 14.19 1.47
C ASP A 141 -6.26 12.67 1.47
N PHE A 142 -5.90 12.04 0.35
CA PHE A 142 -5.81 10.58 0.26
C PHE A 142 -4.78 10.02 1.24
N LEU A 143 -3.58 10.61 1.27
CA LEU A 143 -2.47 10.17 2.11
C LEU A 143 -2.87 10.08 3.59
N TYR A 144 -3.42 11.16 4.14
CA TYR A 144 -3.80 11.20 5.56
C TYR A 144 -4.93 10.23 5.89
N LYS A 145 -5.92 10.10 5.02
CA LYS A 145 -7.01 9.14 5.19
C LYS A 145 -6.49 7.70 5.16
N ALA A 146 -5.68 7.36 4.16
CA ALA A 146 -5.13 6.02 4.01
C ALA A 146 -4.22 5.62 5.18
N LEU A 147 -3.37 6.52 5.67
CA LEU A 147 -2.52 6.30 6.85
C LEU A 147 -3.32 6.14 8.13
N ALA A 148 -4.47 6.84 8.26
CA ALA A 148 -5.36 6.68 9.41
C ALA A 148 -6.05 5.30 9.43
N VAL A 149 -6.32 4.73 8.25
CA VAL A 149 -6.89 3.38 8.12
C VAL A 149 -5.84 2.30 8.38
N ASP A 150 -4.67 2.41 7.74
CA ASP A 150 -3.56 1.48 7.95
C ASP A 150 -2.20 2.17 7.72
N PRO A 151 -1.37 2.35 8.77
CA PRO A 151 -0.08 3.01 8.65
C PRO A 151 0.92 2.31 7.71
N ARG A 152 0.72 1.02 7.41
CA ARG A 152 1.57 0.28 6.47
C ARG A 152 1.48 0.83 5.04
N VAL A 153 0.43 1.58 4.72
CA VAL A 153 0.32 2.33 3.45
C VAL A 153 1.55 3.24 3.25
N GLY A 154 2.16 3.72 4.34
CA GLY A 154 3.38 4.51 4.30
C GLY A 154 4.57 3.84 3.58
N LEU A 155 4.59 2.50 3.48
CA LEU A 155 5.62 1.76 2.72
C LEU A 155 5.58 2.07 1.21
N PHE A 156 4.45 2.54 0.69
CA PHE A 156 4.24 2.80 -0.73
C PHE A 156 4.19 4.30 -1.07
N LEU A 157 4.40 5.14 -0.07
CA LEU A 157 4.38 6.59 -0.20
C LEU A 157 5.82 7.15 -0.23
N PRO A 158 6.03 8.32 -0.85
CA PRO A 158 5.07 9.06 -1.68
C PRO A 158 4.74 8.33 -2.98
N CYS A 159 3.58 8.68 -3.58
CA CYS A 159 3.22 8.26 -4.92
C CYS A 159 4.33 8.64 -5.91
N ARG A 160 4.63 7.76 -6.86
CA ARG A 160 5.71 7.99 -7.80
C ARG A 160 5.49 7.28 -9.13
N VAL A 161 6.04 7.88 -10.16
CA VAL A 161 6.16 7.31 -11.50
C VAL A 161 7.64 7.36 -11.90
N THR A 162 8.14 6.28 -12.47
CA THR A 162 9.51 6.18 -12.98
C THR A 162 9.47 6.25 -14.49
N VAL A 163 10.31 7.12 -15.08
CA VAL A 163 10.52 7.25 -16.51
C VAL A 163 11.90 6.73 -16.85
N VAL A 164 11.98 5.79 -17.78
CA VAL A 164 13.24 5.14 -18.17
C VAL A 164 13.38 5.18 -19.68
N GLN A 165 14.53 5.64 -20.15
CA GLN A 165 14.95 5.49 -21.53
C GLN A 165 15.83 4.25 -21.67
N GLY A 166 15.37 3.27 -22.43
CA GLY A 166 16.12 2.06 -22.71
C GLY A 166 17.32 2.30 -23.66
N ARG A 167 18.19 1.31 -23.78
CA ARG A 167 19.32 1.35 -24.72
C ARG A 167 18.87 1.42 -26.18
N ASP A 168 17.66 1.01 -26.47
CA ASP A 168 16.99 1.13 -27.79
C ASP A 168 16.39 2.54 -28.05
N GLY A 169 16.64 3.48 -27.14
CA GLY A 169 16.12 4.85 -27.20
C GLY A 169 14.65 4.99 -26.81
N LYS A 170 13.93 3.89 -26.57
CA LYS A 170 12.50 3.93 -26.22
C LYS A 170 12.31 4.38 -24.77
N VAL A 171 11.35 5.27 -24.59
CA VAL A 171 10.96 5.78 -23.26
C VAL A 171 9.77 5.00 -22.73
N LYS A 172 9.89 4.53 -21.49
CA LYS A 172 8.84 3.83 -20.75
C LYS A 172 8.51 4.55 -19.47
N VAL A 173 7.22 4.59 -19.16
CA VAL A 173 6.66 5.13 -17.92
C VAL A 173 6.17 3.96 -17.09
N MET A 174 6.57 3.88 -15.83
CA MET A 174 6.25 2.75 -14.96
C MET A 174 5.77 3.21 -13.58
N ALA A 175 4.77 2.55 -13.06
CA ALA A 175 4.29 2.75 -11.69
C ALA A 175 3.84 1.44 -11.07
N ILE A 176 3.89 1.35 -9.74
CA ILE A 176 3.28 0.24 -9.01
C ILE A 176 1.76 0.36 -9.17
N ASN A 177 1.08 -0.77 -9.38
CA ASN A 177 -0.37 -0.81 -9.46
C ASN A 177 -0.98 -0.73 -8.05
N PRO A 178 -1.64 0.40 -7.67
CA PRO A 178 -2.21 0.56 -6.33
C PRO A 178 -3.33 -0.45 -6.05
N LYS A 179 -4.13 -0.80 -7.05
CA LYS A 179 -5.22 -1.77 -6.93
C LYS A 179 -4.72 -3.13 -6.48
N ARG A 180 -3.60 -3.59 -7.02
CA ARG A 180 -3.00 -4.85 -6.58
C ARG A 180 -2.44 -4.78 -5.16
N LEU A 181 -1.95 -3.63 -4.73
CA LEU A 181 -1.42 -3.43 -3.38
C LEU A 181 -2.52 -3.44 -2.31
N SER A 182 -3.73 -2.97 -2.62
CA SER A 182 -4.83 -2.88 -1.66
C SER A 182 -5.15 -4.21 -1.00
N HIS A 183 -5.01 -5.31 -1.74
CA HIS A 183 -5.27 -6.66 -1.22
C HIS A 183 -4.34 -7.09 -0.09
N LEU A 184 -3.17 -6.43 0.05
CA LEU A 184 -2.26 -6.68 1.18
C LEU A 184 -2.85 -6.19 2.51
N TYR A 185 -3.80 -5.26 2.46
CA TYR A 185 -4.40 -4.63 3.64
C TYR A 185 -5.70 -5.28 4.07
N ASN A 186 -6.40 -6.00 3.16
CA ASN A 186 -7.70 -6.61 3.39
C ASN A 186 -8.69 -5.64 4.07
N ASN A 187 -8.82 -4.45 3.51
CA ASN A 187 -9.67 -3.39 4.01
C ASN A 187 -10.50 -2.81 2.87
N ALA A 188 -11.84 -2.87 2.99
CA ALA A 188 -12.76 -2.45 1.92
C ALA A 188 -12.70 -0.95 1.60
N GLU A 189 -12.29 -0.11 2.56
CA GLU A 189 -12.10 1.32 2.33
C GLU A 189 -10.84 1.56 1.50
N LEU A 190 -9.71 0.92 1.88
CA LEU A 190 -8.47 0.97 1.11
C LEU A 190 -8.63 0.35 -0.27
N ASP A 191 -9.43 -0.70 -0.43
CA ASP A 191 -9.70 -1.29 -1.75
C ASP A 191 -10.34 -0.28 -2.70
N ARG A 192 -11.37 0.44 -2.24
CA ARG A 192 -12.02 1.49 -3.03
C ARG A 192 -11.08 2.65 -3.35
N ASP A 193 -10.32 3.07 -2.35
CA ASP A 193 -9.39 4.19 -2.49
C ASP A 193 -8.21 3.84 -3.41
N CYS A 194 -7.68 2.63 -3.31
CA CYS A 194 -6.62 2.15 -4.19
C CYS A 194 -7.12 1.90 -5.62
N ASP A 195 -8.39 1.49 -5.81
CA ASP A 195 -9.01 1.40 -7.14
C ASP A 195 -9.13 2.80 -7.77
N ARG A 196 -9.58 3.80 -7.01
CA ARG A 196 -9.58 5.20 -7.45
C ARG A 196 -8.17 5.67 -7.83
N MET A 197 -7.18 5.39 -7.00
CA MET A 197 -5.78 5.74 -7.28
C MET A 197 -5.24 5.04 -8.53
N TYR A 198 -5.64 3.79 -8.76
CA TYR A 198 -5.29 3.07 -10.00
C TYR A 198 -5.77 3.81 -11.25
N HIS A 199 -7.02 4.26 -11.26
CA HIS A 199 -7.55 5.04 -12.39
C HIS A 199 -6.82 6.37 -12.56
N LEU A 200 -6.54 7.09 -11.48
CA LEU A 200 -5.77 8.33 -11.54
C LEU A 200 -4.35 8.13 -12.09
N TYR A 201 -3.65 7.05 -11.66
CA TYR A 201 -2.35 6.71 -12.21
C TYR A 201 -2.41 6.38 -13.70
N LYS A 202 -3.41 5.59 -14.08
CA LYS A 202 -3.66 5.24 -15.46
C LYS A 202 -3.86 6.49 -16.31
N ASP A 203 -4.76 7.38 -15.89
CA ASP A 203 -5.05 8.63 -16.57
C ASP A 203 -3.83 9.55 -16.69
N ILE A 204 -3.01 9.67 -15.61
CA ILE A 204 -1.76 10.45 -15.65
C ILE A 204 -0.78 9.87 -16.68
N MET A 205 -0.61 8.54 -16.65
CA MET A 205 0.35 7.87 -17.54
C MET A 205 -0.12 7.88 -19.00
N GLU A 206 -1.41 7.68 -19.25
CA GLU A 206 -2.00 7.78 -20.59
C GLU A 206 -1.87 9.20 -21.17
N GLU A 207 -2.28 10.23 -20.42
CA GLU A 207 -2.15 11.62 -20.87
C GLU A 207 -0.70 12.01 -21.15
N ALA A 208 0.24 11.51 -20.36
CA ALA A 208 1.65 11.82 -20.53
C ALA A 208 2.31 11.11 -21.72
N THR A 209 1.65 10.08 -22.27
CA THR A 209 2.21 9.22 -23.33
C THR A 209 1.36 9.19 -24.61
N LEU A 210 0.27 9.93 -24.67
CA LEU A 210 -0.54 10.15 -25.87
C LEU A 210 -0.05 11.39 -26.63
#